data_0a805eeb50a14cf60775f53c7e3d7c22
#
_entry.id   0a805eeb50a14cf60775f53c7e3d7c22
#
_cell.length_a   1.000
_cell.length_b   1.000
_cell.length_c   1.000
_cell.angle_alpha   90.00
_cell.angle_beta   90.00
_cell.angle_gamma   90.00
#
_symmetry.space_group_name_H-M   'P 1'
#
loop_
_entity.id
_entity.type
_entity.pdbx_description
1 polymer ?
#
loop_
_entity_poly.entity_id
_entity_poly.type
_entity_poly.pdbx_seq_one_letter_code
_entity_poly.pdbx_strand_id
1 'polypeptide(L)'
;GVPVSVAQVNELVDAIYPRIVHLRKAAWRAHMVDLGRQAAAAGVVLTPEPLAPYPRKALFDAISKVSRVAPDSPKLHVEMLDEASKKRVLQAVTPDYSNRGSAAVKARVASELSRRLSRHVVAAGRDAVADTVHNGSAKFVGSGVPARAGYARVLSGRESCAFCAMLASRGAVYSDDTVVTRKDGRRYHD
;
A
#
# COMPACT_ATOMS: atom_id res chain seq x y z
N GLY A 1 12.83 -19.05 -12.98
CA GLY A 1 13.35 -18.07 -13.94
C GLY A 1 12.44 -16.84 -14.05
N VAL A 2 12.87 -15.83 -14.80
CA VAL A 2 11.99 -14.69 -15.15
C VAL A 2 10.98 -15.17 -16.20
N PRO A 3 9.66 -15.01 -15.97
CA PRO A 3 8.65 -15.40 -16.94
C PRO A 3 8.88 -14.74 -18.31
N VAL A 4 8.65 -15.49 -19.38
CA VAL A 4 8.78 -15.01 -20.76
C VAL A 4 7.47 -15.12 -21.54
N SER A 5 6.44 -15.74 -20.95
CA SER A 5 5.13 -15.93 -21.56
C SER A 5 4.01 -15.77 -20.53
N VAL A 6 2.80 -15.53 -21.03
CA VAL A 6 1.58 -15.45 -20.20
C VAL A 6 1.34 -16.75 -19.42
N ALA A 7 1.64 -17.92 -20.02
CA ALA A 7 1.52 -19.21 -19.35
C ALA A 7 2.41 -19.27 -18.09
N GLN A 8 3.68 -18.90 -18.24
CA GLN A 8 4.62 -18.86 -17.10
C GLN A 8 4.25 -17.82 -16.05
N VAL A 9 3.64 -16.71 -16.44
CA VAL A 9 3.10 -15.74 -15.47
C VAL A 9 1.97 -16.38 -14.67
N ASN A 10 1.06 -17.11 -15.33
CA ASN A 10 -0.04 -17.80 -14.65
C ASN A 10 0.47 -18.88 -13.67
N GLU A 11 1.45 -19.70 -14.09
CA GLU A 11 2.09 -20.69 -13.22
C GLU A 11 2.69 -20.03 -11.96
N LEU A 12 3.36 -18.89 -12.13
CA LEU A 12 3.92 -18.17 -11.01
C LEU A 12 2.83 -17.55 -10.12
N VAL A 13 1.75 -17.05 -10.73
CA VAL A 13 0.57 -16.58 -9.97
C VAL A 13 0.01 -17.71 -9.12
N ASP A 14 -0.20 -18.89 -9.69
CA ASP A 14 -0.74 -20.04 -8.97
C ASP A 14 0.15 -20.46 -7.79
N ALA A 15 1.45 -20.44 -8.01
CA ALA A 15 2.42 -20.82 -6.98
C ALA A 15 2.46 -19.82 -5.80
N ILE A 16 2.34 -18.52 -6.04
CA ILE A 16 2.54 -17.51 -4.98
C ILE A 16 1.25 -16.90 -4.44
N TYR A 17 0.12 -17.02 -5.14
CA TYR A 17 -1.15 -16.43 -4.75
C TYR A 17 -1.61 -16.83 -3.34
N PRO A 18 -1.57 -18.12 -2.94
CA PRO A 18 -1.99 -18.51 -1.58
C PRO A 18 -1.15 -17.82 -0.51
N ARG A 19 0.15 -17.66 -0.74
CA ARG A 19 1.06 -16.99 0.18
C ARG A 19 0.75 -15.49 0.32
N ILE A 20 0.45 -14.80 -0.79
CA ILE A 20 0.07 -13.39 -0.75
C ILE A 20 -1.25 -13.21 0.00
N VAL A 21 -2.25 -14.07 -0.25
CA VAL A 21 -3.51 -14.04 0.50
C VAL A 21 -3.28 -14.25 1.99
N HIS A 22 -2.41 -15.20 2.36
CA HIS A 22 -2.05 -15.44 3.76
C HIS A 22 -1.40 -14.21 4.41
N LEU A 23 -0.42 -13.61 3.74
CA LEU A 23 0.27 -12.41 4.25
C LEU A 23 -0.68 -11.21 4.36
N ARG A 24 -1.60 -11.03 3.43
CA ARG A 24 -2.64 -9.99 3.50
C ARG A 24 -3.56 -10.19 4.72
N LYS A 25 -3.97 -11.44 4.98
CA LYS A 25 -4.75 -11.78 6.19
C LYS A 25 -3.97 -11.49 7.46
N ALA A 26 -2.68 -11.80 7.49
CA ALA A 26 -1.82 -11.52 8.65
C ALA A 26 -1.68 -9.99 8.88
N ALA A 27 -1.45 -9.22 7.83
CA ALA A 27 -1.40 -7.76 7.90
C ALA A 27 -2.73 -7.18 8.40
N TRP A 28 -3.85 -7.62 7.84
CA TRP A 28 -5.19 -7.24 8.30
C TRP A 28 -5.39 -7.50 9.79
N ARG A 29 -5.08 -8.72 10.26
CA ARG A 29 -5.22 -9.08 11.68
C ARG A 29 -4.39 -8.18 12.59
N ALA A 30 -3.15 -7.92 12.22
CA ALA A 30 -2.26 -7.06 12.99
C ALA A 30 -2.83 -5.65 13.16
N HIS A 31 -3.32 -5.06 12.06
CA HIS A 31 -3.93 -3.73 12.09
C HIS A 31 -5.26 -3.71 12.85
N MET A 32 -6.07 -4.76 12.75
CA MET A 32 -7.33 -4.84 13.49
C MET A 32 -7.10 -5.02 14.99
N VAL A 33 -6.08 -5.76 15.40
CA VAL A 33 -5.69 -5.85 16.82
C VAL A 33 -5.26 -4.49 17.36
N ASP A 34 -4.45 -3.76 16.59
CA ASP A 34 -3.98 -2.44 17.00
C ASP A 34 -5.12 -1.43 17.06
N LEU A 35 -5.96 -1.39 16.03
CA LEU A 35 -7.16 -0.55 15.99
C LEU A 35 -8.13 -0.87 17.14
N GLY A 36 -8.32 -2.15 17.45
CA GLY A 36 -9.15 -2.59 18.58
C GLY A 36 -8.60 -2.12 19.93
N ARG A 37 -7.28 -2.13 20.12
CA ARG A 37 -6.65 -1.58 21.34
C ARG A 37 -6.87 -0.07 21.46
N GLN A 38 -6.74 0.67 20.35
CA GLN A 38 -6.97 2.11 20.32
C GLN A 38 -8.44 2.43 20.62
N ALA A 39 -9.37 1.69 20.03
CA ALA A 39 -10.80 1.83 20.29
C ALA A 39 -11.12 1.54 21.77
N ALA A 40 -10.60 0.46 22.32
CA ALA A 40 -10.80 0.09 23.72
C ALA A 40 -10.26 1.16 24.68
N ALA A 41 -9.09 1.74 24.39
CA ALA A 41 -8.54 2.85 25.17
C ALA A 41 -9.42 4.11 25.15
N ALA A 42 -10.21 4.28 24.09
CA ALA A 42 -11.22 5.33 23.96
C ALA A 42 -12.60 4.95 24.53
N GLY A 43 -12.73 3.79 25.18
CA GLY A 43 -14.02 3.30 25.68
C GLY A 43 -15.00 2.90 24.57
N VAL A 44 -14.50 2.48 23.41
CA VAL A 44 -15.31 2.13 22.25
C VAL A 44 -15.10 0.66 21.89
N VAL A 45 -16.21 -0.03 21.58
CA VAL A 45 -16.19 -1.33 20.92
C VAL A 45 -16.36 -1.11 19.43
N LEU A 46 -15.43 -1.65 18.64
CA LEU A 46 -15.42 -1.53 17.20
C LEU A 46 -15.63 -2.90 16.55
N THR A 47 -16.50 -2.96 15.55
CA THR A 47 -16.68 -4.15 14.71
C THR A 47 -15.86 -3.98 13.44
N PRO A 48 -14.78 -4.77 13.24
CA PRO A 48 -13.95 -4.66 12.05
C PRO A 48 -14.70 -5.05 10.77
N GLU A 49 -14.42 -4.34 9.69
CA GLU A 49 -14.83 -4.77 8.36
C GLU A 49 -14.00 -5.98 7.89
N PRO A 50 -14.62 -6.92 7.17
CA PRO A 50 -13.89 -8.08 6.64
C PRO A 50 -12.87 -7.66 5.58
N LEU A 51 -11.76 -8.42 5.53
CA LEU A 51 -10.77 -8.19 4.49
C LEU A 51 -11.35 -8.46 3.10
N ALA A 52 -11.30 -7.48 2.24
CA ALA A 52 -11.71 -7.63 0.84
C ALA A 52 -10.89 -8.71 0.11
N PRO A 53 -11.54 -9.53 -0.74
CA PRO A 53 -10.86 -10.54 -1.53
C PRO A 53 -9.71 -9.94 -2.37
N TYR A 54 -8.60 -10.65 -2.44
CA TYR A 54 -7.47 -10.21 -3.28
C TYR A 54 -7.67 -10.69 -4.72
N PRO A 55 -7.76 -9.76 -5.71
CA PRO A 55 -7.96 -10.17 -7.09
C PRO A 55 -6.72 -10.86 -7.66
N ARG A 56 -6.87 -12.07 -8.22
CA ARG A 56 -5.77 -12.76 -8.92
C ARG A 56 -5.17 -11.92 -10.05
N LYS A 57 -6.02 -11.12 -10.72
CA LYS A 57 -5.60 -10.19 -11.76
C LYS A 57 -4.56 -9.18 -11.27
N ALA A 58 -4.69 -8.66 -10.06
CA ALA A 58 -3.71 -7.71 -9.50
C ALA A 58 -2.31 -8.34 -9.36
N LEU A 59 -2.24 -9.61 -8.99
CA LEU A 59 -0.99 -10.35 -8.93
C LEU A 59 -0.44 -10.64 -10.33
N PHE A 60 -1.29 -11.08 -11.25
CA PHE A 60 -0.93 -11.29 -12.65
C PHE A 60 -0.36 -10.01 -13.27
N ASP A 61 -1.04 -8.89 -13.12
CA ASP A 61 -0.60 -7.59 -13.64
C ASP A 61 0.76 -7.17 -13.05
N ALA A 62 0.95 -7.38 -11.75
CA ALA A 62 2.21 -7.07 -11.08
C ALA A 62 3.39 -7.88 -11.65
N ILE A 63 3.19 -9.18 -11.83
CA ILE A 63 4.22 -10.09 -12.38
C ILE A 63 4.48 -9.78 -13.86
N SER A 64 3.42 -9.64 -14.66
CA SER A 64 3.52 -9.36 -16.09
C SER A 64 4.28 -8.06 -16.36
N LYS A 65 3.97 -7.02 -15.59
CA LYS A 65 4.64 -5.71 -15.70
C LYS A 65 6.12 -5.77 -15.35
N VAL A 66 6.46 -6.47 -14.27
CA VAL A 66 7.86 -6.59 -13.83
C VAL A 66 8.69 -7.47 -14.76
N SER A 67 8.11 -8.58 -15.23
CA SER A 67 8.79 -9.49 -16.17
C SER A 67 8.74 -9.03 -17.63
N ARG A 68 8.01 -7.95 -17.91
CA ARG A 68 7.81 -7.40 -19.24
C ARG A 68 7.26 -8.42 -20.23
N VAL A 69 6.30 -9.20 -19.77
CA VAL A 69 5.51 -10.07 -20.63
C VAL A 69 4.41 -9.28 -21.35
N ALA A 70 3.91 -8.22 -20.71
CA ALA A 70 2.94 -7.30 -21.30
C ALA A 70 3.62 -6.15 -22.04
N PRO A 71 3.07 -5.67 -23.17
CA PRO A 71 3.65 -4.59 -23.97
C PRO A 71 3.70 -3.24 -23.22
N ASP A 72 2.81 -3.02 -22.26
CA ASP A 72 2.70 -1.82 -21.44
C ASP A 72 3.57 -1.86 -20.17
N SER A 73 4.57 -2.74 -20.12
CA SER A 73 5.45 -2.86 -18.95
C SER A 73 6.08 -1.52 -18.57
N PRO A 74 6.03 -1.14 -17.29
CA PRO A 74 6.48 0.17 -16.85
C PRO A 74 7.98 0.36 -17.06
N LYS A 75 8.36 1.57 -17.40
CA LYS A 75 9.75 2.00 -17.37
C LYS A 75 10.21 2.05 -15.90
N LEU A 76 11.44 1.63 -15.64
CA LEU A 76 12.09 1.86 -14.36
C LEU A 76 12.58 3.31 -14.31
N HIS A 77 12.39 3.96 -13.17
CA HIS A 77 12.99 5.24 -12.90
C HIS A 77 14.24 5.00 -12.06
N VAL A 78 15.37 5.41 -12.58
CA VAL A 78 16.67 5.31 -11.92
C VAL A 78 17.14 6.71 -11.58
N GLU A 79 17.59 6.90 -10.35
CA GLU A 79 18.22 8.14 -9.95
C GLU A 79 19.61 8.21 -10.56
N MET A 80 19.84 9.21 -11.38
CA MET A 80 21.10 9.45 -12.06
C MET A 80 21.58 10.87 -11.76
N LEU A 81 22.90 11.04 -11.73
CA LEU A 81 23.48 12.37 -11.68
C LEU A 81 23.49 12.96 -13.09
N ASP A 82 22.77 14.06 -13.26
CA ASP A 82 22.89 14.85 -14.48
C ASP A 82 24.22 15.64 -14.43
N GLU A 83 25.17 15.24 -15.27
CA GLU A 83 26.51 15.82 -15.27
C GLU A 83 26.52 17.31 -15.62
N ALA A 84 25.56 17.78 -16.43
CA ALA A 84 25.45 19.17 -16.81
C ALA A 84 24.97 20.05 -15.65
N SER A 85 23.92 19.64 -14.95
CA SER A 85 23.35 20.40 -13.84
C SER A 85 23.91 20.03 -12.47
N LYS A 86 24.70 18.92 -12.37
CA LYS A 86 25.16 18.30 -11.12
C LYS A 86 24.02 17.97 -10.14
N LYS A 87 22.82 17.80 -10.65
CA LYS A 87 21.64 17.43 -9.87
C LYS A 87 21.28 15.97 -10.09
N ARG A 88 20.72 15.33 -9.07
CA ARG A 88 20.13 14.02 -9.21
C ARG A 88 18.78 14.14 -9.89
N VAL A 89 18.60 13.43 -10.99
CA VAL A 89 17.38 13.40 -11.78
C VAL A 89 16.87 11.98 -11.89
N LEU A 90 15.54 11.84 -11.91
CA LEU A 90 14.91 10.55 -12.15
C LEU A 90 14.78 10.34 -13.66
N GLN A 91 15.55 9.43 -14.20
CA GLN A 91 15.49 9.06 -15.60
C GLN A 91 14.70 7.79 -15.81
N ALA A 92 13.75 7.81 -16.75
CA ALA A 92 13.03 6.63 -17.18
C ALA A 92 13.91 5.74 -18.04
N VAL A 93 14.30 4.59 -17.53
CA VAL A 93 15.15 3.63 -18.24
C VAL A 93 14.33 2.41 -18.64
N THR A 94 14.48 1.99 -19.89
CA THR A 94 13.94 0.70 -20.33
C THR A 94 14.94 -0.40 -19.93
N PRO A 95 14.56 -1.30 -18.99
CA PRO A 95 15.46 -2.37 -18.59
C PRO A 95 15.80 -3.28 -19.78
N ASP A 96 17.06 -3.63 -19.89
CA ASP A 96 17.47 -4.67 -20.82
C ASP A 96 17.14 -6.06 -20.24
N TYR A 97 16.32 -6.81 -20.94
CA TYR A 97 15.95 -8.18 -20.65
C TYR A 97 16.43 -9.16 -21.71
N SER A 98 17.39 -8.75 -22.56
CA SER A 98 17.95 -9.62 -23.59
C SER A 98 18.52 -10.92 -23.00
N ASN A 99 19.12 -10.83 -21.80
CA ASN A 99 19.62 -11.99 -21.06
C ASN A 99 18.80 -12.25 -19.79
N ARG A 100 17.58 -12.75 -19.95
CA ARG A 100 16.69 -13.11 -18.82
C ARG A 100 17.24 -14.20 -17.91
N GLY A 101 18.21 -14.97 -18.38
CA GLY A 101 18.91 -16.00 -17.61
C GLY A 101 19.95 -15.47 -16.65
N SER A 102 20.44 -14.25 -16.85
CA SER A 102 21.51 -13.69 -16.02
C SER A 102 21.09 -13.47 -14.57
N ALA A 103 22.04 -13.62 -13.65
CA ALA A 103 21.81 -13.39 -12.23
C ALA A 103 21.35 -11.96 -11.95
N ALA A 104 21.90 -10.98 -12.67
CA ALA A 104 21.55 -9.57 -12.51
C ALA A 104 20.10 -9.28 -12.90
N VAL A 105 19.60 -9.83 -14.01
CA VAL A 105 18.21 -9.67 -14.43
C VAL A 105 17.27 -10.36 -13.45
N LYS A 106 17.59 -11.59 -13.02
CA LYS A 106 16.79 -12.31 -12.01
C LYS A 106 16.72 -11.53 -10.70
N ALA A 107 17.83 -11.02 -10.19
CA ALA A 107 17.85 -10.24 -8.96
C ALA A 107 17.03 -8.95 -9.06
N ARG A 108 17.14 -8.23 -10.18
CA ARG A 108 16.33 -7.02 -10.44
C ARG A 108 14.82 -7.33 -10.45
N VAL A 109 14.41 -8.35 -11.20
CA VAL A 109 13.00 -8.76 -11.27
C VAL A 109 12.49 -9.20 -9.91
N ALA A 110 13.26 -9.99 -9.16
CA ALA A 110 12.88 -10.43 -7.83
C ALA A 110 12.73 -9.25 -6.86
N SER A 111 13.66 -8.29 -6.86
CA SER A 111 13.62 -7.10 -6.02
C SER A 111 12.40 -6.23 -6.34
N GLU A 112 12.16 -5.92 -7.61
CA GLU A 112 11.03 -5.10 -8.03
C GLU A 112 9.69 -5.79 -7.76
N LEU A 113 9.60 -7.10 -7.99
CA LEU A 113 8.42 -7.88 -7.67
C LEU A 113 8.17 -7.90 -6.15
N SER A 114 9.20 -8.15 -5.35
CA SER A 114 9.09 -8.09 -3.88
C SER A 114 8.56 -6.74 -3.40
N ARG A 115 9.11 -5.65 -3.92
CA ARG A 115 8.67 -4.30 -3.58
C ARG A 115 7.19 -4.05 -3.93
N ARG A 116 6.72 -4.53 -5.09
CA ARG A 116 5.31 -4.42 -5.50
C ARG A 116 4.40 -5.27 -4.62
N LEU A 117 4.77 -6.52 -4.38
CA LEU A 117 3.96 -7.43 -3.57
C LEU A 117 3.89 -6.98 -2.11
N SER A 118 4.98 -6.43 -1.57
CA SER A 118 4.96 -5.82 -0.23
C SER A 118 3.93 -4.69 -0.13
N ARG A 119 3.81 -3.85 -1.16
CA ARG A 119 2.76 -2.82 -1.19
C ARG A 119 1.35 -3.43 -1.16
N HIS A 120 1.10 -4.51 -1.90
CA HIS A 120 -0.20 -5.18 -1.89
C HIS A 120 -0.53 -5.79 -0.51
N VAL A 121 0.49 -6.27 0.21
CA VAL A 121 0.31 -6.79 1.57
C VAL A 121 0.04 -5.67 2.57
N VAL A 122 0.86 -4.61 2.55
CA VAL A 122 0.71 -3.47 3.47
C VAL A 122 -0.60 -2.72 3.21
N ALA A 123 -0.99 -2.55 1.94
CA ALA A 123 -2.27 -1.94 1.60
C ALA A 123 -3.46 -2.66 2.24
N ALA A 124 -3.42 -3.99 2.34
CA ALA A 124 -4.50 -4.75 2.97
C ALA A 124 -4.79 -4.33 4.42
N GLY A 125 -3.74 -4.00 5.19
CA GLY A 125 -3.91 -3.51 6.57
C GLY A 125 -4.43 -2.07 6.60
N ARG A 126 -3.86 -1.19 5.78
CA ARG A 126 -4.26 0.23 5.72
C ARG A 126 -5.70 0.40 5.21
N ASP A 127 -6.04 -0.29 4.12
CA ASP A 127 -7.37 -0.22 3.52
C ASP A 127 -8.42 -0.75 4.51
N ALA A 128 -8.12 -1.84 5.20
CA ALA A 128 -9.00 -2.40 6.21
C ALA A 128 -9.23 -1.48 7.42
N VAL A 129 -8.22 -0.72 7.85
CA VAL A 129 -8.41 0.32 8.88
C VAL A 129 -9.33 1.41 8.35
N ALA A 130 -9.08 1.90 7.14
CA ALA A 130 -9.91 2.92 6.52
C ALA A 130 -11.36 2.44 6.35
N ASP A 131 -11.56 1.24 5.80
CA ASP A 131 -12.89 0.65 5.62
C ASP A 131 -13.61 0.44 6.96
N THR A 132 -12.90 -0.04 8.00
CA THR A 132 -13.48 -0.24 9.33
C THR A 132 -13.87 1.08 9.99
N VAL A 133 -13.06 2.11 9.85
CA VAL A 133 -13.37 3.45 10.38
C VAL A 133 -14.53 4.10 9.64
N HIS A 134 -14.62 3.89 8.33
CA HIS A 134 -15.64 4.50 7.49
C HIS A 134 -16.97 3.73 7.53
N ASN A 135 -16.95 2.42 7.41
CA ASN A 135 -18.14 1.57 7.24
C ASN A 135 -18.45 0.71 8.47
N GLY A 136 -17.45 0.50 9.34
CA GLY A 136 -17.60 -0.32 10.53
C GLY A 136 -18.53 0.31 11.55
N SER A 137 -19.13 -0.54 12.41
CA SER A 137 -19.92 -0.06 13.53
C SER A 137 -19.06 0.13 14.77
N ALA A 138 -19.22 1.29 15.41
CA ALA A 138 -18.55 1.61 16.67
C ALA A 138 -19.60 2.04 17.71
N LYS A 139 -19.41 1.59 18.97
CA LYS A 139 -20.33 1.91 20.08
C LYS A 139 -19.55 2.17 21.35
N PHE A 140 -19.99 3.13 22.14
CA PHE A 140 -19.42 3.34 23.48
C PHE A 140 -19.75 2.18 24.42
N VAL A 141 -18.76 1.76 25.20
CA VAL A 141 -18.88 0.71 26.21
C VAL A 141 -19.90 1.16 27.27
N GLY A 142 -20.80 0.27 27.66
CA GLY A 142 -21.78 0.50 28.72
C GLY A 142 -23.05 1.23 28.26
N SER A 143 -22.98 2.24 27.40
CA SER A 143 -24.16 2.96 26.91
C SER A 143 -24.76 2.38 25.64
N GLY A 144 -23.94 1.68 24.84
CA GLY A 144 -24.35 1.19 23.51
C GLY A 144 -24.61 2.28 22.47
N VAL A 145 -24.37 3.56 22.84
CA VAL A 145 -24.55 4.70 21.93
C VAL A 145 -23.56 4.59 20.77
N PRO A 146 -24.01 4.80 19.51
CA PRO A 146 -23.11 4.82 18.37
C PRO A 146 -21.99 5.84 18.54
N ALA A 147 -20.75 5.40 18.34
CA ALA A 147 -19.58 6.24 18.27
C ALA A 147 -19.24 6.54 16.80
N ARG A 148 -18.79 7.75 16.52
CA ARG A 148 -18.24 8.10 15.20
C ARG A 148 -16.73 8.18 15.30
N ALA A 149 -16.05 7.49 14.39
CA ALA A 149 -14.62 7.65 14.23
C ALA A 149 -14.34 8.88 13.36
N GLY A 150 -13.33 9.64 13.74
CA GLY A 150 -12.80 10.74 12.95
C GLY A 150 -11.31 10.51 12.69
N TYR A 151 -10.78 11.18 11.68
CA TYR A 151 -9.36 11.13 11.36
C TYR A 151 -8.61 12.21 12.13
N ALA A 152 -7.50 11.84 12.75
CA ALA A 152 -6.53 12.79 13.30
C ALA A 152 -5.23 12.67 12.52
N ARG A 153 -4.56 13.78 12.30
CA ARG A 153 -3.19 13.77 11.76
C ARG A 153 -2.21 13.56 12.92
N VAL A 154 -1.35 12.57 12.76
CA VAL A 154 -0.27 12.29 13.69
C VAL A 154 1.03 12.71 13.04
N LEU A 155 1.83 13.50 13.76
CA LEU A 155 3.16 13.87 13.28
C LEU A 155 4.07 12.64 13.34
N SER A 156 4.58 12.23 12.17
CA SER A 156 5.55 11.16 12.06
C SER A 156 6.83 11.73 11.44
N GLY A 157 7.90 11.77 12.20
CA GLY A 157 9.20 12.25 11.72
C GLY A 157 9.92 13.14 12.73
N ARG A 158 11.20 13.36 12.47
CA ARG A 158 12.06 14.18 13.33
C ARG A 158 11.76 15.68 13.22
N GLU A 159 11.30 16.11 12.05
CA GLU A 159 10.99 17.51 11.78
C GLU A 159 9.59 17.60 11.18
N SER A 160 8.72 18.31 11.86
CA SER A 160 7.36 18.55 11.39
C SER A 160 7.23 20.01 11.00
N CYS A 161 6.71 20.28 9.81
CA CYS A 161 6.44 21.66 9.40
C CYS A 161 5.35 22.30 10.28
N ALA A 162 5.40 23.63 10.46
CA ALA A 162 4.41 24.35 11.27
C ALA A 162 2.96 24.10 10.82
N PHE A 163 2.73 23.97 9.51
CA PHE A 163 1.42 23.64 8.95
C PHE A 163 0.97 22.22 9.35
N CYS A 164 1.89 21.23 9.30
CA CYS A 164 1.59 19.87 9.75
C CYS A 164 1.27 19.81 11.24
N ALA A 165 2.02 20.56 12.06
CA ALA A 165 1.77 20.66 13.49
C ALA A 165 0.41 21.30 13.80
N MET A 166 0.05 22.36 13.09
CA MET A 166 -1.27 23.00 13.20
C MET A 166 -2.41 22.05 12.82
N LEU A 167 -2.24 21.25 11.76
CA LEU A 167 -3.26 20.28 11.36
C LEU A 167 -3.38 19.15 12.39
N ALA A 168 -2.27 18.66 12.94
CA ALA A 168 -2.28 17.61 13.96
C ALA A 168 -2.90 18.09 15.29
N SER A 169 -2.74 19.36 15.66
CA SER A 169 -3.29 19.92 16.89
C SER A 169 -4.82 19.99 16.94
N ARG A 170 -5.48 19.86 15.77
CA ARG A 170 -6.94 19.89 15.69
C ARG A 170 -7.61 18.58 16.15
N GLY A 171 -6.84 17.52 16.39
CA GLY A 171 -7.38 16.23 16.79
C GLY A 171 -8.20 15.53 15.69
N ALA A 172 -9.13 14.67 16.08
CA ALA A 172 -9.93 13.82 15.17
C ALA A 172 -11.16 14.56 14.58
N VAL A 173 -10.95 15.73 14.00
CA VAL A 173 -12.01 16.57 13.42
C VAL A 173 -12.14 16.45 11.90
N TYR A 174 -11.26 15.66 11.29
CA TYR A 174 -11.25 15.51 9.84
C TYR A 174 -12.22 14.42 9.40
N SER A 175 -13.03 14.70 8.37
CA SER A 175 -13.79 13.71 7.62
C SER A 175 -12.94 13.15 6.49
N ASP A 176 -13.39 12.04 5.89
CA ASP A 176 -12.73 11.39 4.75
C ASP A 176 -12.47 12.38 3.60
N ASP A 177 -13.45 13.24 3.31
CA ASP A 177 -13.38 14.23 2.25
C ASP A 177 -12.31 15.32 2.47
N THR A 178 -11.98 15.60 3.73
CA THR A 178 -11.06 16.68 4.09
C THR A 178 -9.64 16.21 4.33
N VAL A 179 -9.45 14.90 4.57
CA VAL A 179 -8.14 14.32 4.93
C VAL A 179 -7.45 13.66 3.75
N VAL A 180 -8.21 13.11 2.82
CA VAL A 180 -7.70 12.10 1.88
C VAL A 180 -7.44 12.63 0.49
N THR A 181 -8.09 13.70 0.07
CA THR A 181 -7.98 14.15 -1.33
C THR A 181 -7.69 15.64 -1.48
N ARG A 182 -6.71 15.95 -2.31
CA ARG A 182 -6.58 17.25 -2.96
C ARG A 182 -7.72 17.42 -3.98
N LYS A 183 -8.00 18.66 -4.39
CA LYS A 183 -8.95 18.97 -5.48
C LYS A 183 -8.64 18.23 -6.79
N ASP A 184 -7.41 17.72 -6.94
CA ASP A 184 -6.93 16.94 -8.10
C ASP A 184 -7.07 15.41 -7.89
N GLY A 185 -7.73 14.97 -6.84
CA GLY A 185 -7.93 13.55 -6.51
C GLY A 185 -6.71 12.83 -5.93
N ARG A 186 -5.61 13.55 -5.68
CA ARG A 186 -4.39 12.97 -5.07
C ARG A 186 -4.47 13.02 -3.54
N ARG A 187 -3.95 11.98 -2.89
CA ARG A 187 -3.81 12.00 -1.43
C ARG A 187 -2.73 12.99 -0.99
N TYR A 188 -2.96 13.65 0.14
CA TYR A 188 -1.90 14.42 0.79
C TYR A 188 -0.89 13.44 1.40
N HIS A 189 0.35 13.49 0.94
CA HIS A 189 1.47 12.67 1.41
C HIS A 189 1.32 11.15 1.15
N ASP A 190 1.60 10.75 -0.09
CA ASP A 190 2.06 9.39 -0.39
C ASP A 190 3.53 9.25 -0.06
#